data_03964ed2aec5bdefc96a4eaa8b64bfcb
#
_entry.id   03964ed2aec5bdefc96a4eaa8b64bfcb
#
_cell.length_a   1.000
_cell.length_b   1.000
_cell.length_c   1.000
_cell.angle_alpha   90.00
_cell.angle_beta   90.00
_cell.angle_gamma   90.00
#
_symmetry.space_group_name_H-M   'P 1'
#
loop_
_entity.id
_entity.type
_entity.pdbx_description
1 polymer ?
#
loop_
_entity_poly.entity_id
_entity_poly.type
_entity_poly.pdbx_seq_one_letter_code
_entity_poly.pdbx_strand_id
1 'polypeptide(L)'
;MTLFDSTFHTMISDMVSGGWDSHRISTHTAYLKDDVLTIEFEVPGLSNKDIEVTVEDRVLEVKAQRENRKFHKRYKIHDAFDINQTSAIAKDGILSVTIPKYEDRKAKKIDVKVK
;
A
#
# COMPACT_ATOMS: atom_id res chain seq x y z
N MET A 1 4.81 -16.43 11.43
CA MET A 1 4.53 -15.99 10.08
C MET A 1 5.52 -14.97 9.62
N THR A 2 5.97 -15.10 8.42
CA THR A 2 6.93 -14.16 7.86
C THR A 2 6.23 -13.18 6.96
N LEU A 3 6.26 -11.93 7.33
CA LEU A 3 5.64 -10.91 6.49
C LEU A 3 6.48 -10.62 5.27
N PHE A 4 7.76 -10.89 5.33
CA PHE A 4 8.66 -10.53 4.27
C PHE A 4 9.39 -11.74 3.72
N ASP A 5 8.66 -12.70 3.22
CA ASP A 5 9.32 -13.76 2.50
C ASP A 5 9.85 -13.18 1.19
N SER A 6 10.60 -13.97 0.45
CA SER A 6 11.27 -13.44 -0.73
C SER A 6 10.29 -12.94 -1.79
N THR A 7 9.15 -13.59 -1.91
CA THR A 7 8.16 -13.17 -2.89
C THR A 7 7.55 -11.82 -2.51
N PHE A 8 7.20 -11.66 -1.25
CA PHE A 8 6.63 -10.41 -0.79
C PHE A 8 7.65 -9.28 -0.93
N HIS A 9 8.89 -9.58 -0.59
CA HIS A 9 9.95 -8.57 -0.69
C HIS A 9 10.12 -8.10 -2.13
N THR A 10 10.11 -9.04 -3.08
CA THR A 10 10.21 -8.67 -4.49
C THR A 10 9.04 -7.81 -4.93
N MET A 11 7.84 -8.17 -4.48
CA MET A 11 6.65 -7.42 -4.82
C MET A 11 6.75 -5.98 -4.30
N ILE A 12 7.19 -5.81 -3.08
CA ILE A 12 7.32 -4.47 -2.51
C ILE A 12 8.40 -3.67 -3.23
N SER A 13 9.51 -4.31 -3.59
CA SER A 13 10.56 -3.62 -4.32
C SER A 13 10.05 -3.09 -5.65
N ASP A 14 9.26 -3.91 -6.35
CA ASP A 14 8.69 -3.46 -7.62
C ASP A 14 7.74 -2.29 -7.42
N MET A 15 6.99 -2.32 -6.35
CA MET A 15 6.02 -1.27 -6.11
C MET A 15 6.67 0.07 -5.85
N VAL A 16 7.86 0.05 -5.23
CA VAL A 16 8.49 1.32 -4.88
C VAL A 16 9.56 1.74 -5.85
N SER A 17 9.61 1.15 -7.02
CA SER A 17 10.66 1.47 -7.95
C SER A 17 10.33 2.73 -8.68
N GLY A 18 10.17 3.73 -8.26
CA GLY A 18 9.76 4.84 -8.98
C GLY A 18 10.61 5.98 -9.01
N GLY A 19 11.69 5.99 -8.61
CA GLY A 19 12.57 7.06 -8.73
C GLY A 19 12.04 8.30 -8.22
N TRP A 20 11.52 8.56 -7.30
CA TRP A 20 11.10 9.76 -6.91
C TRP A 20 11.92 10.26 -5.83
N ASP A 21 11.75 11.44 -5.52
CA ASP A 21 12.50 12.09 -4.52
C ASP A 21 12.01 11.71 -3.20
N SER A 22 12.76 10.95 -2.55
CA SER A 22 12.32 10.48 -1.31
C SER A 22 12.81 11.25 -0.16
N HIS A 23 13.58 12.29 -0.40
CA HIS A 23 14.09 12.82 0.78
C HIS A 23 13.07 13.57 1.41
N ARG A 24 12.93 13.39 2.39
CA ARG A 24 12.30 13.94 3.17
C ARG A 24 11.19 13.70 3.47
N ILE A 25 10.57 13.06 3.00
CA ILE A 25 9.40 13.13 3.31
C ILE A 25 8.96 12.23 4.21
N SER A 26 8.35 11.33 4.14
CA SER A 26 7.83 10.40 5.08
C SER A 26 8.43 9.09 4.81
N THR A 27 8.62 8.34 5.81
CA THR A 27 8.92 6.95 5.64
C THR A 27 7.62 6.23 5.41
N HIS A 28 7.72 5.06 4.82
CA HIS A 28 6.55 4.26 4.65
C HIS A 28 6.85 2.83 5.07
N THR A 29 5.80 2.12 5.43
CA THR A 29 5.86 0.72 5.79
C THR A 29 4.78 0.00 5.02
N ALA A 30 5.12 -1.14 4.42
CA ALA A 30 4.14 -1.93 3.69
C ALA A 30 4.17 -3.34 4.23
N TYR A 31 3.01 -3.92 4.45
CA TYR A 31 2.94 -5.29 4.95
C TYR A 31 1.66 -5.96 4.49
N LEU A 32 1.69 -7.27 4.52
CA LEU A 32 0.55 -8.07 4.13
C LEU A 32 0.05 -8.80 5.36
N LYS A 33 -1.22 -8.60 5.67
CA LYS A 33 -1.83 -9.27 6.82
C LYS A 33 -3.24 -9.69 6.43
N ASP A 34 -3.56 -10.98 6.64
CA ASP A 34 -4.88 -11.51 6.33
C ASP A 34 -5.29 -11.23 4.89
N ASP A 35 -4.34 -11.36 3.97
CA ASP A 35 -4.56 -11.15 2.54
C ASP A 35 -4.93 -9.70 2.21
N VAL A 36 -4.56 -8.76 3.05
CA VAL A 36 -4.76 -7.35 2.79
C VAL A 36 -3.41 -6.66 2.80
N LEU A 37 -3.11 -5.97 1.71
CA LEU A 37 -1.90 -5.17 1.64
C LEU A 37 -2.17 -3.84 2.32
N THR A 38 -1.34 -3.47 3.26
CA THR A 38 -1.44 -2.20 3.95
C THR A 38 -0.16 -1.41 3.74
N ILE A 39 -0.30 -0.17 3.32
CA ILE A 39 0.84 0.73 3.16
C ILE A 39 0.58 1.93 4.06
N GLU A 40 1.50 2.19 4.97
CA GLU A 40 1.36 3.29 5.92
C GLU A 40 2.41 4.34 5.67
N PHE A 41 2.00 5.60 5.68
CA PHE A 41 2.89 6.73 5.50
C PHE A 41 2.77 7.66 6.69
N GLU A 42 3.88 8.24 7.10
CA GLU A 42 3.84 9.26 8.13
C GLU A 42 3.57 10.60 7.45
N VAL A 43 2.48 11.21 7.84
CA VAL A 43 2.07 12.48 7.25
C VAL A 43 1.76 13.51 8.34
N PRO A 44 2.72 13.77 9.23
CA PRO A 44 2.45 14.63 10.37
C PRO A 44 2.09 16.05 9.92
N GLY A 45 1.09 16.61 10.57
CA GLY A 45 0.68 17.95 10.26
C GLY A 45 -0.17 18.13 9.03
N LEU A 46 -0.48 17.03 8.34
CA LEU A 46 -1.33 17.10 7.17
C LEU A 46 -2.73 16.61 7.50
N SER A 47 -3.72 17.23 6.91
CA SER A 47 -5.10 16.81 7.11
C SER A 47 -5.56 16.07 5.85
N ASN A 48 -6.75 15.48 5.92
CA ASN A 48 -7.27 14.77 4.77
C ASN A 48 -7.51 15.69 3.58
N LYS A 49 -7.61 16.99 3.81
CA LYS A 49 -7.75 17.94 2.70
C LYS A 49 -6.44 18.13 1.95
N ASP A 50 -5.33 17.83 2.59
CA ASP A 50 -4.02 18.02 1.98
C ASP A 50 -3.55 16.80 1.24
N ILE A 51 -4.27 15.70 1.32
CA ILE A 51 -3.84 14.40 0.82
C ILE A 51 -4.79 13.91 -0.26
N GLU A 52 -4.23 13.47 -1.37
CA GLU A 52 -5.00 12.92 -2.46
C GLU A 52 -4.46 11.54 -2.79
N VAL A 53 -5.32 10.55 -2.83
CA VAL A 53 -4.93 9.17 -3.16
C VAL A 53 -5.73 8.76 -4.39
N THR A 54 -5.04 8.33 -5.43
CA THR A 54 -5.70 7.88 -6.66
C THR A 54 -5.14 6.53 -7.07
N VAL A 55 -5.95 5.76 -7.77
CA VAL A 55 -5.54 4.48 -8.34
C VAL A 55 -5.99 4.46 -9.78
N GLU A 56 -5.04 4.26 -10.68
CA GLU A 56 -5.36 4.22 -12.10
C GLU A 56 -4.37 3.27 -12.77
N ASP A 57 -4.87 2.37 -13.60
CA ASP A 57 -4.03 1.41 -14.34
C ASP A 57 -3.09 0.66 -13.40
N ARG A 58 -3.60 0.25 -12.26
CA ARG A 58 -2.86 -0.49 -11.23
C ARG A 58 -1.72 0.31 -10.63
N VAL A 59 -1.76 1.61 -10.75
CA VAL A 59 -0.78 2.48 -10.09
C VAL A 59 -1.49 3.26 -8.99
N LEU A 60 -0.99 3.10 -7.77
CA LEU A 60 -1.47 3.85 -6.63
C LEU A 60 -0.61 5.09 -6.51
N GLU A 61 -1.24 6.25 -6.49
CA GLU A 61 -0.51 7.50 -6.38
C GLU A 61 -0.99 8.25 -5.16
N VAL A 62 -0.07 8.66 -4.33
CA VAL A 62 -0.37 9.43 -3.12
C VAL A 62 0.32 10.77 -3.25
N LYS A 63 -0.45 11.83 -3.18
CA LYS A 63 0.06 13.19 -3.21
C LYS A 63 -0.38 13.92 -1.97
N ALA A 64 0.50 14.68 -1.39
CA ALA A 64 0.17 15.52 -0.26
C ALA A 64 0.92 16.82 -0.37
N GLN A 65 0.27 17.91 -0.03
CA GLN A 65 0.91 19.21 -0.11
C GLN A 65 0.30 20.15 0.90
N ARG A 66 1.15 20.84 1.62
CA ARG A 66 0.72 21.90 2.52
C ARG A 66 1.86 22.88 2.68
N GLU A 67 1.62 24.14 2.33
CA GLU A 67 2.63 25.17 2.40
C GLU A 67 3.86 24.77 1.61
N ASN A 68 5.02 24.63 2.25
CA ASN A 68 6.24 24.27 1.55
C ASN A 68 6.49 22.78 1.54
N ARG A 69 5.57 21.99 2.05
CA ARG A 69 5.77 20.55 2.16
C ARG A 69 5.04 19.83 1.06
N LYS A 70 5.75 19.03 0.33
CA LYS A 70 5.17 18.23 -0.75
C LYS A 70 5.63 16.80 -0.61
N PHE A 71 4.72 15.90 -0.93
CA PHE A 71 5.00 14.48 -0.85
C PHE A 71 4.28 13.83 -2.02
N HIS A 72 4.97 13.00 -2.77
CA HIS A 72 4.38 12.37 -3.92
C HIS A 72 5.02 10.99 -4.08
N LYS A 73 4.20 9.96 -4.03
CA LYS A 73 4.68 8.60 -4.21
C LYS A 73 3.78 7.84 -5.15
N ARG A 74 4.38 6.94 -5.91
CA ARG A 74 3.64 6.11 -6.85
C ARG A 74 4.08 4.66 -6.65
N TYR A 75 3.10 3.76 -6.66
CA TYR A 75 3.34 2.35 -6.47
C TYR A 75 2.59 1.56 -7.50
N LYS A 76 3.27 0.60 -8.13
CA LYS A 76 2.60 -0.31 -9.03
C LYS A 76 2.07 -1.47 -8.20
N ILE A 77 0.77 -1.70 -8.25
CA ILE A 77 0.13 -2.70 -7.42
C ILE A 77 0.09 -4.03 -8.15
N HIS A 78 0.53 -5.07 -7.44
CA HIS A 78 0.58 -6.41 -7.98
C HIS A 78 -0.82 -6.89 -8.39
N ASP A 79 -0.86 -7.76 -9.41
CA ASP A 79 -2.12 -8.23 -9.97
C ASP A 79 -3.00 -9.00 -9.01
N ALA A 80 -2.46 -9.50 -7.92
CA ALA A 80 -3.25 -10.27 -6.97
C ALA A 80 -4.18 -9.41 -6.12
N PHE A 81 -4.01 -8.08 -6.15
CA PHE A 81 -4.80 -7.19 -5.30
C PHE A 81 -5.88 -6.48 -6.07
N ASP A 82 -7.03 -6.34 -5.42
CA ASP A 82 -8.20 -5.73 -6.05
C ASP A 82 -8.16 -4.23 -5.81
N ILE A 83 -7.69 -3.49 -6.81
CA ILE A 83 -7.54 -2.06 -6.67
C ILE A 83 -8.87 -1.34 -6.54
N ASN A 84 -9.96 -1.97 -6.95
CA ASN A 84 -11.28 -1.36 -6.82
C ASN A 84 -11.76 -1.36 -5.37
N GLN A 85 -11.09 -2.10 -4.50
CA GLN A 85 -11.43 -2.14 -3.09
C GLN A 85 -10.42 -1.37 -2.25
N THR A 86 -9.66 -0.50 -2.87
CA THR A 86 -8.68 0.31 -2.16
C THR A 86 -9.39 1.29 -1.24
N SER A 87 -8.91 1.40 -0.01
CA SER A 87 -9.42 2.39 0.91
C SER A 87 -8.26 3.07 1.62
N ALA A 88 -8.49 4.26 2.13
CA ALA A 88 -7.43 5.03 2.77
C ALA A 88 -8.01 5.76 3.97
N ILE A 89 -7.27 5.77 5.05
CA ILE A 89 -7.67 6.45 6.28
C ILE A 89 -6.45 7.22 6.80
N ALA A 90 -6.65 8.48 7.11
CA ALA A 90 -5.61 9.28 7.73
C ALA A 90 -6.01 9.56 9.17
N LYS A 91 -5.18 9.16 10.11
CA LYS A 91 -5.47 9.33 11.52
C LYS A 91 -4.17 9.47 12.29
N ASP A 92 -4.12 10.44 13.19
CA ASP A 92 -2.99 10.64 14.07
C ASP A 92 -1.65 10.75 13.34
N GLY A 93 -1.65 11.41 12.21
CA GLY A 93 -0.44 11.61 11.44
C GLY A 93 0.00 10.42 10.61
N ILE A 94 -0.85 9.41 10.50
CA ILE A 94 -0.55 8.22 9.70
C ILE A 94 -1.63 8.06 8.64
N LEU A 95 -1.19 7.94 7.40
CA LEU A 95 -2.09 7.59 6.31
C LEU A 95 -1.95 6.10 6.03
N SER A 96 -3.04 5.37 6.16
CA SER A 96 -3.05 3.93 5.91
C SER A 96 -3.87 3.63 4.66
N VAL A 97 -3.25 3.01 3.68
CA VAL A 97 -3.93 2.61 2.45
C VAL A 97 -4.00 1.09 2.46
N THR A 98 -5.20 0.55 2.29
CA THR A 98 -5.39 -0.90 2.32
C THR A 98 -5.98 -1.38 1.00
N ILE A 99 -5.47 -2.50 0.50
CA ILE A 99 -5.92 -3.10 -0.74
C ILE A 99 -6.00 -4.61 -0.52
N PRO A 100 -7.19 -5.19 -0.54
CA PRO A 100 -7.32 -6.64 -0.32
C PRO A 100 -6.99 -7.41 -1.59
N LYS A 101 -6.63 -8.67 -1.43
CA LYS A 101 -6.47 -9.54 -2.58
C LYS A 101 -7.84 -9.88 -3.16
N TYR A 102 -7.87 -10.21 -4.44
CA TYR A 102 -9.07 -10.77 -5.03
C TYR A 102 -9.41 -12.06 -4.29
N GLU A 103 -10.70 -12.38 -4.20
CA GLU A 103 -11.12 -13.57 -3.48
C GLU A 103 -10.48 -14.84 -4.03
N ASP A 104 -10.35 -14.94 -5.33
CA ASP A 104 -9.78 -16.12 -5.93
C ASP A 104 -8.26 -16.17 -5.83
N ARG A 105 -7.64 -15.13 -5.27
CA ARG A 105 -6.20 -15.11 -5.04
C ARG A 105 -5.84 -15.32 -3.59
N LYS A 106 -6.83 -15.41 -2.71
CA LYS A 106 -6.57 -15.63 -1.30
C LYS A 106 -6.26 -17.09 -1.05
N ALA A 107 -5.51 -17.35 0.02
CA ALA A 107 -5.20 -18.71 0.40
C ALA A 107 -6.47 -19.47 0.74
N LYS A 108 -6.54 -20.71 0.31
CA LYS A 108 -7.68 -21.56 0.58
C LYS A 108 -7.24 -22.72 1.46
N LYS A 109 -8.08 -23.05 2.41
CA LYS A 109 -7.83 -24.20 3.23
C LYS A 109 -8.38 -25.43 2.52
N ILE A 110 -7.54 -26.42 2.31
CA ILE A 110 -7.93 -27.64 1.63
C ILE A 110 -8.17 -28.73 2.67
N ASP A 111 -9.35 -29.33 2.60
CA ASP A 111 -9.66 -30.43 3.49
C ASP A 111 -8.97 -31.68 2.97
N VAL A 112 -8.25 -32.34 3.84
CA VAL A 112 -7.55 -33.57 3.47
C VAL A 112 -8.39 -34.75 3.91
N LYS A 113 -8.71 -35.62 2.96
CA LYS A 113 -9.45 -36.83 3.28
C LYS A 113 -8.47 -37.98 3.37
N VAL A 114 -8.57 -38.74 4.44
CA VAL A 114 -7.72 -39.89 4.64
C VAL A 114 -8.51 -41.12 4.26
N LYS A 115 -7.99 -41.91 3.34
CA LYS A 115 -8.67 -43.12 2.89
C LYS A 115 -7.83 -44.34 3.21
#